data_87afcf39f8794c9869c951de96cbdb7e
#
_entry.id   87afcf39f8794c9869c951de96cbdb7e
#
_cell.length_a   1.000
_cell.length_b   1.000
_cell.length_c   1.000
_cell.angle_alpha   90.00
_cell.angle_beta   90.00
_cell.angle_gamma   90.00
#
_symmetry.space_group_name_H-M   'P 1'
#
loop_
_entity.id
_entity.type
_entity.pdbx_description
1 polymer ?
#
loop_
_entity_poly.entity_id
_entity_poly.type
_entity_poly.pdbx_seq_one_letter_code
_entity_poly.pdbx_strand_id
1 'polypeptide(L)'
;CALPIFLLGALIVTLLFRRDSKLNSAARQMQEFIGDASHELKTPLTVIRGYSEMLTSNPNKVSEYSARINSESIRMTNIIDKLLKIAALDETNPLQTREIELSDYLQKYVNDLKILQPNRPVKLQANPLQITTDLEVLDTLISNLISNARIHSPIDAPIHLSLEGRNLIIEDGGPGLKVIPDKPFQRFDQSRSRESGGSGLGMSLIQKSAKQLGVKMEFGKSELGGLKVSITF
;
A
#
# COMPACT_ATOMS: atom_id res chain seq x y z
N CYS A 1 -52.08 11.61 14.41
CA CYS A 1 -51.51 10.24 14.35
C CYS A 1 -50.70 9.92 13.09
N ALA A 2 -50.60 10.80 12.07
CA ALA A 2 -49.91 10.51 10.82
C ALA A 2 -48.35 10.80 10.88
N LEU A 3 -47.91 11.72 11.74
CA LEU A 3 -46.54 12.17 11.85
C LEU A 3 -45.50 11.05 12.11
N PRO A 4 -45.71 10.11 13.06
CA PRO A 4 -44.77 9.03 13.32
C PRO A 4 -44.63 8.04 12.16
N ILE A 5 -45.67 7.84 11.35
CA ILE A 5 -45.64 6.95 10.19
C ILE A 5 -44.80 7.56 9.07
N PHE A 6 -44.93 8.88 8.82
CA PHE A 6 -44.11 9.60 7.86
C PHE A 6 -42.63 9.64 8.25
N LEU A 7 -42.31 9.83 9.54
CA LEU A 7 -40.96 9.79 10.05
C LEU A 7 -40.30 8.41 9.91
N LEU A 8 -41.10 7.35 10.21
CA LEU A 8 -40.64 5.97 10.06
C LEU A 8 -40.40 5.62 8.56
N GLY A 9 -41.30 6.05 7.68
CA GLY A 9 -41.15 5.88 6.23
C GLY A 9 -39.90 6.60 5.69
N ALA A 10 -39.68 7.85 6.10
CA ALA A 10 -38.49 8.62 5.72
C ALA A 10 -37.19 7.98 6.24
N LEU A 11 -37.21 7.43 7.45
CA LEU A 11 -36.06 6.71 8.02
C LEU A 11 -35.74 5.44 7.23
N ILE A 12 -36.75 4.64 6.91
CA ILE A 12 -36.59 3.40 6.10
C ILE A 12 -36.04 3.73 4.72
N VAL A 13 -36.60 4.72 4.04
CA VAL A 13 -36.13 5.17 2.73
C VAL A 13 -34.65 5.63 2.82
N THR A 14 -34.31 6.42 3.83
CA THR A 14 -32.94 6.89 4.03
C THR A 14 -31.96 5.73 4.29
N LEU A 15 -32.35 4.73 5.07
CA LEU A 15 -31.56 3.53 5.34
C LEU A 15 -31.36 2.67 4.07
N LEU A 16 -32.40 2.51 3.26
CA LEU A 16 -32.33 1.81 1.99
C LEU A 16 -31.41 2.54 1.01
N PHE A 17 -31.53 3.85 0.84
CA PHE A 17 -30.64 4.64 0.01
C PHE A 17 -29.17 4.56 0.46
N ARG A 18 -28.92 4.61 1.77
CA ARG A 18 -27.57 4.44 2.33
C ARG A 18 -27.03 3.03 2.06
N ARG A 19 -27.86 2.00 2.14
CA ARG A 19 -27.48 0.62 1.82
C ARG A 19 -27.13 0.46 0.35
N ASP A 20 -27.97 0.97 -0.56
CA ASP A 20 -27.72 0.89 -2.00
C ASP A 20 -26.48 1.67 -2.42
N SER A 21 -26.24 2.84 -1.84
CA SER A 21 -25.05 3.62 -2.12
C SER A 21 -23.76 2.91 -1.66
N LYS A 22 -23.80 2.22 -0.50
CA LYS A 22 -22.70 1.40 -0.01
C LYS A 22 -22.43 0.18 -0.91
N LEU A 23 -23.47 -0.52 -1.34
CA LEU A 23 -23.34 -1.66 -2.26
C LEU A 23 -22.78 -1.24 -3.61
N ASN A 24 -23.25 -0.13 -4.16
CA ASN A 24 -22.74 0.40 -5.42
C ASN A 24 -21.30 0.88 -5.32
N SER A 25 -20.89 1.47 -4.19
CA SER A 25 -19.52 1.87 -3.96
C SER A 25 -18.58 0.66 -3.81
N ALA A 26 -19.02 -0.38 -3.10
CA ALA A 26 -18.26 -1.62 -2.95
C ALA A 26 -18.11 -2.36 -4.29
N ALA A 27 -19.18 -2.43 -5.09
CA ALA A 27 -19.13 -3.02 -6.43
C ALA A 27 -18.16 -2.27 -7.36
N ARG A 28 -18.18 -0.93 -7.35
CA ARG A 28 -17.22 -0.11 -8.12
C ARG A 28 -15.78 -0.33 -7.67
N GLN A 29 -15.52 -0.35 -6.36
CA GLN A 29 -14.18 -0.62 -5.82
C GLN A 29 -13.68 -2.02 -6.25
N MET A 30 -14.58 -3.02 -6.26
CA MET A 30 -14.24 -4.37 -6.71
C MET A 30 -13.94 -4.42 -8.21
N GLN A 31 -14.73 -3.73 -9.04
CA GLN A 31 -14.45 -3.63 -10.48
C GLN A 31 -13.12 -2.94 -10.77
N GLU A 32 -12.83 -1.86 -10.07
CA GLU A 32 -11.56 -1.15 -10.18
C GLU A 32 -10.39 -2.03 -9.75
N PHE A 33 -10.54 -2.75 -8.64
CA PHE A 33 -9.55 -3.70 -8.16
C PHE A 33 -9.24 -4.82 -9.16
N ILE A 34 -10.29 -5.44 -9.75
CA ILE A 34 -10.14 -6.47 -10.79
C ILE A 34 -9.46 -5.89 -12.04
N GLY A 35 -9.83 -4.68 -12.43
CA GLY A 35 -9.21 -3.97 -13.55
C GLY A 35 -7.72 -3.74 -13.34
N ASP A 36 -7.34 -3.21 -12.19
CA ASP A 36 -5.94 -2.94 -11.82
C ASP A 36 -5.14 -4.25 -11.75
N ALA A 37 -5.69 -5.28 -11.10
CA ALA A 37 -5.07 -6.61 -11.03
C ALA A 37 -4.82 -7.21 -12.41
N SER A 38 -5.80 -7.11 -13.31
CA SER A 38 -5.69 -7.62 -14.68
C SER A 38 -4.61 -6.90 -15.47
N HIS A 39 -4.52 -5.58 -15.35
CA HIS A 39 -3.47 -4.79 -16.01
C HIS A 39 -2.07 -5.11 -15.46
N GLU A 40 -1.94 -5.23 -14.15
CA GLU A 40 -0.66 -5.53 -13.49
C GLU A 40 -0.15 -6.94 -13.81
N LEU A 41 -1.04 -7.92 -14.01
CA LEU A 41 -0.68 -9.28 -14.41
C LEU A 41 -0.41 -9.41 -15.92
N LYS A 42 -1.10 -8.64 -16.76
CA LYS A 42 -0.93 -8.71 -18.23
C LYS A 42 0.45 -8.25 -18.66
N THR A 43 1.03 -7.24 -18.01
CA THR A 43 2.34 -6.68 -18.37
C THR A 43 3.46 -7.72 -18.24
N PRO A 44 3.72 -8.35 -17.06
CA PRO A 44 4.76 -9.36 -16.93
C PRO A 44 4.49 -10.59 -17.80
N LEU A 45 3.22 -11.00 -17.96
CA LEU A 45 2.86 -12.10 -18.83
C LEU A 45 3.24 -11.84 -20.29
N THR A 46 3.04 -10.62 -20.79
CA THR A 46 3.43 -10.22 -22.15
C THR A 46 4.96 -10.28 -22.32
N VAL A 47 5.71 -9.85 -21.29
CA VAL A 47 7.19 -9.90 -21.28
C VAL A 47 7.67 -11.35 -21.27
N ILE A 48 7.12 -12.20 -20.40
CA ILE A 48 7.44 -13.65 -20.34
C ILE A 48 7.20 -14.30 -21.69
N ARG A 49 6.04 -14.05 -22.31
CA ARG A 49 5.70 -14.58 -23.62
C ARG A 49 6.71 -14.14 -24.69
N GLY A 50 7.03 -12.85 -24.75
CA GLY A 50 8.00 -12.32 -25.73
C GLY A 50 9.38 -12.94 -25.58
N TYR A 51 9.93 -13.05 -24.36
CA TYR A 51 11.20 -13.72 -24.15
C TYR A 51 11.15 -15.23 -24.41
N SER A 52 10.03 -15.88 -24.13
CA SER A 52 9.83 -17.29 -24.46
C SER A 52 9.87 -17.54 -25.98
N GLU A 53 9.27 -16.66 -26.79
CA GLU A 53 9.34 -16.72 -28.26
C GLU A 53 10.77 -16.45 -28.75
N MET A 54 11.51 -15.55 -28.10
CA MET A 54 12.91 -15.24 -28.43
C MET A 54 13.89 -16.37 -28.09
N LEU A 55 13.60 -17.24 -27.11
CA LEU A 55 14.41 -18.41 -26.76
C LEU A 55 14.60 -19.36 -27.95
N THR A 56 13.57 -19.55 -28.77
CA THR A 56 13.62 -20.41 -29.93
C THR A 56 14.39 -19.79 -31.09
N SER A 57 14.41 -18.45 -31.18
CA SER A 57 15.02 -17.71 -32.29
C SER A 57 16.48 -17.36 -32.06
N ASN A 58 16.99 -17.38 -30.81
CA ASN A 58 18.33 -16.88 -30.46
C ASN A 58 19.02 -17.76 -29.39
N PRO A 59 19.53 -18.95 -29.77
CA PRO A 59 20.12 -19.89 -28.82
C PRO A 59 21.29 -19.35 -28.00
N ASN A 60 21.99 -18.32 -28.50
CA ASN A 60 23.13 -17.73 -27.82
C ASN A 60 22.76 -16.82 -26.60
N LYS A 61 21.46 -16.53 -26.44
CA LYS A 61 20.96 -15.63 -25.36
C LYS A 61 20.04 -16.34 -24.35
N VAL A 62 20.07 -17.66 -24.30
CA VAL A 62 19.20 -18.44 -23.41
C VAL A 62 19.31 -18.02 -21.95
N SER A 63 20.52 -17.79 -21.44
CA SER A 63 20.75 -17.38 -20.05
C SER A 63 20.11 -16.01 -19.75
N GLU A 64 20.28 -15.03 -20.64
CA GLU A 64 19.70 -13.69 -20.52
C GLU A 64 18.15 -13.76 -20.51
N TYR A 65 17.57 -14.47 -21.49
CA TYR A 65 16.12 -14.57 -21.62
C TYR A 65 15.48 -15.36 -20.47
N SER A 66 16.12 -16.46 -20.04
CA SER A 66 15.66 -17.23 -18.89
C SER A 66 15.69 -16.40 -17.60
N ALA A 67 16.72 -15.59 -17.39
CA ALA A 67 16.81 -14.68 -16.24
C ALA A 67 15.67 -13.64 -16.26
N ARG A 68 15.32 -13.10 -17.44
CA ARG A 68 14.20 -12.17 -17.60
C ARG A 68 12.85 -12.84 -17.32
N ILE A 69 12.61 -14.02 -17.87
CA ILE A 69 11.40 -14.80 -17.61
C ILE A 69 11.26 -15.07 -16.11
N ASN A 70 12.35 -15.51 -15.46
CA ASN A 70 12.33 -15.78 -14.03
C ASN A 70 12.03 -14.52 -13.19
N SER A 71 12.62 -13.37 -13.54
CA SER A 71 12.37 -12.12 -12.83
C SER A 71 10.90 -11.66 -12.94
N GLU A 72 10.29 -11.81 -14.12
CA GLU A 72 8.87 -11.48 -14.30
C GLU A 72 7.93 -12.49 -13.63
N SER A 73 8.32 -13.78 -13.56
CA SER A 73 7.58 -14.79 -12.82
C SER A 73 7.55 -14.48 -11.31
N ILE A 74 8.69 -14.10 -10.73
CA ILE A 74 8.77 -13.65 -9.33
C ILE A 74 7.91 -12.39 -9.13
N ARG A 75 7.94 -11.45 -10.07
CA ARG A 75 7.08 -10.26 -10.03
C ARG A 75 5.60 -10.63 -10.01
N MET A 76 5.16 -11.58 -10.84
CA MET A 76 3.78 -12.06 -10.86
C MET A 76 3.39 -12.69 -9.52
N THR A 77 4.24 -13.52 -8.94
CA THR A 77 4.00 -14.10 -7.59
C THR A 77 3.77 -12.99 -6.56
N ASN A 78 4.63 -11.97 -6.54
CA ASN A 78 4.48 -10.84 -5.63
C ASN A 78 3.17 -10.05 -5.85
N ILE A 79 2.70 -9.94 -7.08
CA ILE A 79 1.41 -9.30 -7.40
C ILE A 79 0.26 -10.17 -6.84
N ILE A 80 0.30 -11.48 -7.07
CA ILE A 80 -0.72 -12.42 -6.56
C ILE A 80 -0.78 -12.38 -5.04
N ASP A 81 0.37 -12.41 -4.35
CA ASP A 81 0.42 -12.32 -2.89
C ASP A 81 -0.19 -11.01 -2.36
N LYS A 82 0.05 -9.89 -3.05
CA LYS A 82 -0.60 -8.61 -2.71
C LYS A 82 -2.11 -8.67 -2.90
N LEU A 83 -2.58 -9.28 -3.99
CA LEU A 83 -4.02 -9.45 -4.26
C LEU A 83 -4.68 -10.32 -3.19
N LEU A 84 -4.04 -11.41 -2.78
CA LEU A 84 -4.53 -12.28 -1.71
C LEU A 84 -4.58 -11.54 -0.37
N LYS A 85 -3.54 -10.75 -0.04
CA LYS A 85 -3.54 -9.89 1.16
C LYS A 85 -4.68 -8.87 1.13
N ILE A 86 -4.92 -8.21 -0.02
CA ILE A 86 -6.03 -7.25 -0.17
C ILE A 86 -7.39 -7.94 0.03
N ALA A 87 -7.54 -9.17 -0.45
CA ALA A 87 -8.77 -9.95 -0.26
C ALA A 87 -8.95 -10.43 1.18
N ALA A 88 -7.86 -10.75 1.88
CA ALA A 88 -7.88 -11.16 3.28
C ALA A 88 -8.15 -10.01 4.26
N LEU A 89 -7.79 -8.78 3.89
CA LEU A 89 -8.08 -7.57 4.66
C LEU A 89 -9.57 -7.19 4.52
N ASP A 90 -10.43 -7.91 5.23
CA ASP A 90 -11.87 -7.63 5.32
C ASP A 90 -12.18 -7.00 6.68
N GLU A 91 -12.93 -5.91 6.68
CA GLU A 91 -13.37 -5.21 7.89
C GLU A 91 -14.25 -6.08 8.81
N THR A 92 -14.78 -7.17 8.27
CA THR A 92 -15.61 -8.12 9.03
C THR A 92 -14.80 -9.15 9.79
N ASN A 93 -13.51 -9.34 9.46
CA ASN A 93 -12.65 -10.26 10.17
C ASN A 93 -12.20 -9.66 11.51
N PRO A 94 -12.37 -10.38 12.64
CA PRO A 94 -11.91 -9.91 13.92
C PRO A 94 -10.38 -9.79 13.93
N LEU A 95 -9.88 -8.63 14.41
CA LEU A 95 -8.46 -8.40 14.58
C LEU A 95 -7.89 -9.31 15.70
N GLN A 96 -6.76 -9.93 15.45
CA GLN A 96 -6.00 -10.65 16.45
C GLN A 96 -5.01 -9.70 17.14
N THR A 97 -5.52 -8.88 18.04
CA THR A 97 -4.74 -7.84 18.67
C THR A 97 -3.85 -8.35 19.79
N ARG A 98 -2.65 -7.78 19.90
CA ARG A 98 -1.71 -7.97 21.00
C ARG A 98 -1.00 -6.66 21.34
N GLU A 99 -0.48 -6.58 22.56
CA GLU A 99 0.39 -5.46 22.96
C GLU A 99 1.78 -5.62 22.33
N ILE A 100 2.27 -4.54 21.77
CA ILE A 100 3.63 -4.44 21.23
C ILE A 100 4.25 -3.10 21.62
N GLU A 101 5.58 -3.09 21.73
CA GLU A 101 6.36 -1.85 21.79
C GLU A 101 6.65 -1.41 20.34
N LEU A 102 6.02 -0.31 19.92
CA LEU A 102 6.07 0.14 18.53
C LEU A 102 7.47 0.62 18.12
N SER A 103 8.23 1.24 19.04
CA SER A 103 9.59 1.68 18.77
C SER A 103 10.53 0.52 18.45
N ASP A 104 10.45 -0.59 19.17
CA ASP A 104 11.25 -1.79 18.93
C ASP A 104 10.86 -2.44 17.59
N TYR A 105 9.57 -2.46 17.30
CA TYR A 105 9.06 -2.97 16.04
C TYR A 105 9.57 -2.16 14.84
N LEU A 106 9.59 -0.82 14.92
CA LEU A 106 10.12 0.04 13.87
C LEU A 106 11.64 -0.10 13.74
N GLN A 107 12.37 -0.31 14.84
CA GLN A 107 13.82 -0.51 14.82
C GLN A 107 14.20 -1.73 13.98
N LYS A 108 13.40 -2.80 14.01
CA LYS A 108 13.60 -3.97 13.14
C LYS A 108 13.56 -3.58 11.66
N TYR A 109 12.55 -2.83 11.22
CA TYR A 109 12.46 -2.37 9.84
C TYR A 109 13.64 -1.50 9.41
N VAL A 110 14.09 -0.63 10.28
CA VAL A 110 15.26 0.21 10.01
C VAL A 110 16.53 -0.63 9.84
N ASN A 111 16.70 -1.67 10.66
CA ASN A 111 17.83 -2.59 10.54
C ASN A 111 17.77 -3.36 9.22
N ASP A 112 16.60 -3.86 8.82
CA ASP A 112 16.40 -4.57 7.55
C ASP A 112 16.70 -3.64 6.35
N LEU A 113 16.25 -2.38 6.41
CA LEU A 113 16.56 -1.38 5.38
C LEU A 113 18.08 -1.12 5.26
N LYS A 114 18.79 -1.01 6.37
CA LYS A 114 20.24 -0.81 6.39
C LYS A 114 21.00 -2.00 5.80
N ILE A 115 20.48 -3.20 5.99
CA ILE A 115 21.04 -4.42 5.39
C ILE A 115 20.79 -4.43 3.87
N LEU A 116 19.59 -4.12 3.43
CA LEU A 116 19.20 -4.15 2.02
C LEU A 116 19.80 -3.00 1.20
N GLN A 117 20.00 -1.86 1.81
CA GLN A 117 20.52 -0.64 1.17
C GLN A 117 21.53 0.06 2.11
N PRO A 118 22.76 -0.48 2.25
CA PRO A 118 23.74 0.02 3.22
C PRO A 118 24.13 1.50 3.02
N ASN A 119 24.06 1.98 1.79
CA ASN A 119 24.43 3.36 1.43
C ASN A 119 23.28 4.35 1.56
N ARG A 120 22.05 3.90 1.84
CA ARG A 120 20.91 4.78 2.03
C ARG A 120 20.90 5.35 3.43
N PRO A 121 20.82 6.69 3.60
CA PRO A 121 20.64 7.27 4.92
C PRO A 121 19.26 6.93 5.50
N VAL A 122 19.22 6.09 6.52
CA VAL A 122 17.97 5.74 7.23
C VAL A 122 18.11 6.16 8.69
N LYS A 123 17.17 6.99 9.16
CA LYS A 123 17.13 7.51 10.52
C LYS A 123 15.83 7.10 11.20
N LEU A 124 15.92 6.65 12.45
CA LEU A 124 14.78 6.44 13.35
C LEU A 124 14.95 7.32 14.57
N GLN A 125 13.91 8.09 14.88
CA GLN A 125 13.75 8.80 16.15
C GLN A 125 12.43 8.34 16.76
N ALA A 126 12.49 7.51 17.77
CA ALA A 126 11.30 6.94 18.37
C ALA A 126 11.38 7.00 19.90
N ASN A 127 10.32 7.51 20.50
CA ASN A 127 10.07 7.35 21.92
C ASN A 127 9.31 6.03 22.15
N PRO A 128 9.52 5.34 23.28
CA PRO A 128 8.78 4.13 23.59
C PRO A 128 7.27 4.37 23.55
N LEU A 129 6.54 3.50 22.86
CA LEU A 129 5.08 3.55 22.76
C LEU A 129 4.49 2.14 22.71
N GLN A 130 3.77 1.80 23.74
CA GLN A 130 2.94 0.58 23.80
C GLN A 130 1.63 0.81 23.05
N ILE A 131 1.31 -0.10 22.12
CA ILE A 131 0.02 -0.11 21.41
C ILE A 131 -0.57 -1.51 21.41
N THR A 132 -1.90 -1.60 21.40
CA THR A 132 -2.63 -2.85 21.16
C THR A 132 -3.07 -2.88 19.70
N THR A 133 -2.55 -3.80 18.92
CA THR A 133 -2.78 -3.85 17.47
C THR A 133 -2.70 -5.28 16.93
N ASP A 134 -3.26 -5.49 15.74
CA ASP A 134 -3.03 -6.70 14.97
C ASP A 134 -1.70 -6.55 14.22
N LEU A 135 -0.76 -7.46 14.52
CA LEU A 135 0.59 -7.34 14.01
C LEU A 135 0.69 -7.62 12.50
N GLU A 136 -0.12 -8.53 11.95
CA GLU A 136 -0.09 -8.84 10.52
C GLU A 136 -0.62 -7.68 9.69
N VAL A 137 -1.67 -7.03 10.18
CA VAL A 137 -2.25 -5.85 9.52
C VAL A 137 -1.30 -4.65 9.65
N LEU A 138 -0.67 -4.47 10.82
CA LEU A 138 0.34 -3.44 11.04
C LEU A 138 1.56 -3.67 10.14
N ASP A 139 2.05 -4.90 10.05
CA ASP A 139 3.15 -5.29 9.16
C ASP A 139 2.86 -4.96 7.70
N THR A 140 1.64 -5.27 7.26
CA THR A 140 1.20 -4.95 5.91
C THR A 140 1.18 -3.43 5.66
N LEU A 141 0.73 -2.64 6.63
CA LEU A 141 0.72 -1.17 6.53
C LEU A 141 2.14 -0.62 6.44
N ILE A 142 2.97 -0.93 7.44
CA ILE A 142 4.32 -0.34 7.58
C ILE A 142 5.25 -0.80 6.45
N SER A 143 5.24 -2.09 6.12
CA SER A 143 6.08 -2.63 5.04
C SER A 143 5.76 -2.00 3.67
N ASN A 144 4.48 -1.75 3.37
CA ASN A 144 4.10 -1.08 2.12
C ASN A 144 4.48 0.40 2.12
N LEU A 145 4.35 1.12 3.23
CA LEU A 145 4.78 2.52 3.32
C LEU A 145 6.29 2.65 3.14
N ILE A 146 7.07 1.83 3.84
CA ILE A 146 8.54 1.81 3.72
C ILE A 146 8.96 1.37 2.31
N SER A 147 8.29 0.37 1.73
CA SER A 147 8.55 -0.05 0.35
C SER A 147 8.27 1.07 -0.65
N ASN A 148 7.21 1.84 -0.46
CA ASN A 148 6.91 3.00 -1.28
C ASN A 148 8.00 4.07 -1.16
N ALA A 149 8.39 4.44 0.05
CA ALA A 149 9.49 5.37 0.28
C ALA A 149 10.78 4.91 -0.40
N ARG A 150 11.08 3.61 -0.36
CA ARG A 150 12.24 3.01 -0.98
C ARG A 150 12.21 3.01 -2.51
N ILE A 151 11.06 2.67 -3.11
CA ILE A 151 10.92 2.50 -4.56
C ILE A 151 10.80 3.85 -5.26
N HIS A 152 10.10 4.80 -4.64
CA HIS A 152 9.78 6.08 -5.27
C HIS A 152 10.80 7.20 -4.98
N SER A 153 11.84 6.94 -4.18
CA SER A 153 12.94 7.86 -3.98
C SER A 153 14.27 7.32 -4.56
N PRO A 154 15.19 8.20 -4.97
CA PRO A 154 16.55 7.80 -5.40
C PRO A 154 17.22 6.91 -4.36
N ILE A 155 18.14 6.04 -4.80
CA ILE A 155 18.75 5.03 -3.92
C ILE A 155 19.57 5.64 -2.76
N ASP A 156 20.09 6.83 -2.95
CA ASP A 156 20.85 7.63 -2.00
C ASP A 156 20.01 8.63 -1.19
N ALA A 157 18.74 8.78 -1.54
CA ALA A 157 17.84 9.68 -0.83
C ALA A 157 17.50 9.18 0.58
N PRO A 158 17.45 10.07 1.58
CA PRO A 158 17.17 9.69 2.96
C PRO A 158 15.75 9.16 3.15
N ILE A 159 15.59 8.27 4.14
CA ILE A 159 14.30 7.85 4.70
C ILE A 159 14.36 8.09 6.20
N HIS A 160 13.44 8.92 6.71
CA HIS A 160 13.32 9.19 8.13
C HIS A 160 12.02 8.62 8.68
N LEU A 161 12.13 7.97 9.83
CA LEU A 161 10.99 7.55 10.65
C LEU A 161 11.07 8.30 11.97
N SER A 162 9.96 8.90 12.40
CA SER A 162 9.85 9.48 13.73
C SER A 162 8.56 9.03 14.42
N LEU A 163 8.65 8.76 15.72
CA LEU A 163 7.52 8.37 16.55
C LEU A 163 7.46 9.32 17.74
N GLU A 164 6.45 10.20 17.71
CA GLU A 164 6.22 11.21 18.74
C GLU A 164 4.81 11.05 19.32
N GLY A 165 4.72 10.69 20.60
CA GLY A 165 3.46 10.30 21.20
C GLY A 165 2.83 9.16 20.43
N ARG A 166 1.62 9.32 19.94
CA ARG A 166 0.90 8.31 19.12
C ARG A 166 1.02 8.56 17.61
N ASN A 167 1.91 9.43 17.18
CA ASN A 167 2.06 9.82 15.79
C ASN A 167 3.34 9.23 15.20
N LEU A 168 3.21 8.31 14.25
CA LEU A 168 4.30 7.79 13.44
C LEU A 168 4.37 8.59 12.15
N ILE A 169 5.54 9.14 11.86
CA ILE A 169 5.83 9.87 10.63
C ILE A 169 6.88 9.11 9.82
N ILE A 170 6.61 8.91 8.54
CA ILE A 170 7.56 8.32 7.57
C ILE A 170 7.77 9.36 6.48
N GLU A 171 9.02 9.74 6.26
CA GLU A 171 9.43 10.75 5.28
C GLU A 171 10.47 10.19 4.34
N ASP A 172 10.39 10.57 3.09
CA ASP A 172 11.39 10.23 2.07
C ASP A 172 11.93 11.47 1.36
N GLY A 173 13.11 11.33 0.75
CA GLY A 173 13.78 12.35 -0.07
C GLY A 173 13.50 12.19 -1.57
N GLY A 174 12.37 11.61 -1.94
CA GLY A 174 11.97 11.42 -3.34
C GLY A 174 11.41 12.70 -3.98
N PRO A 175 10.79 12.59 -5.16
CA PRO A 175 10.19 13.74 -5.87
C PRO A 175 8.86 14.21 -5.25
N GLY A 176 8.38 13.53 -4.19
CA GLY A 176 7.09 13.81 -3.57
C GLY A 176 5.90 13.58 -4.50
N LEU A 177 4.75 14.07 -4.06
CA LEU A 177 3.52 14.06 -4.86
C LEU A 177 3.33 15.39 -5.55
N LYS A 178 2.99 15.38 -6.85
CA LYS A 178 2.66 16.62 -7.59
C LYS A 178 1.43 17.34 -7.03
N VAL A 179 0.48 16.55 -6.55
CA VAL A 179 -0.75 17.02 -5.90
C VAL A 179 -0.94 16.17 -4.65
N ILE A 180 -1.01 16.81 -3.49
CA ILE A 180 -1.41 16.13 -2.25
C ILE A 180 -2.93 15.98 -2.34
N PRO A 181 -3.47 14.73 -2.28
CA PRO A 181 -4.91 14.56 -2.40
C PRO A 181 -5.63 15.15 -1.19
N ASP A 182 -6.71 15.88 -1.45
CA ASP A 182 -7.60 16.42 -0.40
C ASP A 182 -8.23 15.33 0.48
N LYS A 183 -8.29 14.11 -0.04
CA LYS A 183 -8.69 12.91 0.69
C LYS A 183 -7.57 11.90 0.66
N PRO A 184 -7.24 11.25 1.79
CA PRO A 184 -6.08 10.33 1.90
C PRO A 184 -6.11 9.14 0.93
N PHE A 185 -7.15 9.00 0.09
CA PHE A 185 -7.43 7.81 -0.69
C PHE A 185 -7.85 8.07 -2.14
N GLN A 186 -7.57 9.27 -2.69
CA GLN A 186 -7.73 9.49 -4.13
C GLN A 186 -6.58 8.82 -4.89
N ARG A 187 -6.88 8.21 -6.04
CA ARG A 187 -5.89 7.57 -6.91
C ARG A 187 -4.77 8.55 -7.25
N PHE A 188 -3.55 8.19 -6.88
CA PHE A 188 -2.37 8.86 -7.40
C PHE A 188 -2.22 8.49 -8.89
N ASP A 189 -1.88 9.48 -9.72
CA ASP A 189 -1.71 9.36 -11.18
C ASP A 189 -1.14 8.00 -11.63
N GLN A 190 -1.94 7.23 -12.36
CA GLN A 190 -1.57 5.95 -12.97
C GLN A 190 -0.36 6.04 -13.91
N SER A 191 -0.01 7.25 -14.39
CA SER A 191 1.04 7.46 -15.37
C SER A 191 2.45 7.24 -14.83
N ARG A 192 2.71 7.48 -13.53
CA ARG A 192 4.03 7.36 -12.92
C ARG A 192 4.34 6.00 -12.30
N SER A 193 3.33 5.26 -11.85
CA SER A 193 3.55 3.92 -11.29
C SER A 193 4.04 2.93 -12.34
N ARG A 194 3.77 3.19 -13.63
CA ARG A 194 4.22 2.35 -14.75
C ARG A 194 5.70 2.51 -15.06
N GLU A 195 6.27 3.72 -14.92
CA GLU A 195 7.69 3.98 -15.17
C GLU A 195 8.59 3.54 -14.00
N SER A 196 8.08 3.59 -12.77
CA SER A 196 8.85 3.24 -11.55
C SER A 196 8.64 1.81 -11.05
N GLY A 197 7.83 0.97 -11.76
CA GLY A 197 7.62 -0.44 -11.41
C GLY A 197 6.72 -0.69 -10.20
N GLY A 198 6.01 0.33 -9.72
CA GLY A 198 5.05 0.19 -8.62
C GLY A 198 3.72 -0.39 -9.11
N SER A 199 3.22 -1.43 -8.44
CA SER A 199 1.99 -2.16 -8.82
C SER A 199 0.68 -1.49 -8.43
N GLY A 200 0.63 -0.20 -8.07
CA GLY A 200 -0.62 0.46 -7.61
C GLY A 200 -1.32 -0.23 -6.42
N LEU A 201 -1.15 -1.54 -6.29
CA LEU A 201 -1.75 -2.37 -5.24
C LEU A 201 -1.22 -2.05 -3.83
N GLY A 202 -0.01 -1.49 -3.73
CA GLY A 202 0.57 -1.06 -2.45
C GLY A 202 -0.29 -0.02 -1.74
N MET A 203 -0.84 0.95 -2.48
CA MET A 203 -1.72 1.97 -1.91
C MET A 203 -3.05 1.37 -1.43
N SER A 204 -3.61 0.40 -2.17
CA SER A 204 -4.83 -0.31 -1.75
C SER A 204 -4.60 -1.11 -0.46
N LEU A 205 -3.41 -1.73 -0.29
CA LEU A 205 -3.02 -2.40 0.95
C LEU A 205 -2.90 -1.40 2.11
N ILE A 206 -2.21 -0.29 1.91
CA ILE A 206 -2.07 0.78 2.91
C ILE A 206 -3.45 1.26 3.38
N GLN A 207 -4.35 1.55 2.44
CA GLN A 207 -5.70 2.03 2.73
C GLN A 207 -6.52 1.03 3.55
N LYS A 208 -6.57 -0.22 3.11
CA LYS A 208 -7.33 -1.26 3.79
C LYS A 208 -6.77 -1.56 5.17
N SER A 209 -5.44 -1.67 5.28
CA SER A 209 -4.80 -1.89 6.58
C SER A 209 -5.03 -0.75 7.56
N ALA A 210 -4.90 0.50 7.11
CA ALA A 210 -5.15 1.68 7.95
C ALA A 210 -6.61 1.72 8.43
N LYS A 211 -7.56 1.42 7.53
CA LYS A 211 -8.98 1.36 7.87
C LYS A 211 -9.29 0.23 8.86
N GLN A 212 -8.72 -0.94 8.67
CA GLN A 212 -8.93 -2.09 9.54
C GLN A 212 -8.33 -1.87 10.94
N LEU A 213 -7.15 -1.22 11.02
CA LEU A 213 -6.53 -0.82 12.29
C LEU A 213 -7.22 0.39 12.95
N GLY A 214 -8.09 1.09 12.24
CA GLY A 214 -8.75 2.30 12.74
C GLY A 214 -7.81 3.49 12.91
N VAL A 215 -6.65 3.49 12.24
CA VAL A 215 -5.66 4.57 12.33
C VAL A 215 -5.97 5.71 11.35
N LYS A 216 -5.69 6.94 11.77
CA LYS A 216 -5.80 8.11 10.91
C LYS A 216 -4.50 8.30 10.13
N MET A 217 -4.61 8.51 8.83
CA MET A 217 -3.46 8.80 7.96
C MET A 217 -3.59 10.15 7.29
N GLU A 218 -2.47 10.86 7.19
CA GLU A 218 -2.35 12.14 6.50
C GLU A 218 -1.11 12.11 5.59
N PHE A 219 -1.24 12.71 4.41
CA PHE A 219 -0.14 12.86 3.47
C PHE A 219 0.26 14.33 3.38
N GLY A 220 1.56 14.58 3.30
CA GLY A 220 2.13 15.92 3.23
C GLY A 220 3.42 15.95 2.45
N LYS A 221 4.00 17.13 2.34
CA LYS A 221 5.32 17.33 1.77
C LYS A 221 6.36 17.08 2.85
N SER A 222 7.36 16.26 2.55
CA SER A 222 8.50 16.02 3.41
C SER A 222 9.47 17.21 3.41
N GLU A 223 10.10 17.48 4.55
CA GLU A 223 11.24 18.41 4.63
C GLU A 223 12.46 17.89 3.86
N LEU A 224 12.52 16.59 3.60
CA LEU A 224 13.54 15.93 2.78
C LEU A 224 13.29 16.12 1.27
N GLY A 225 12.20 16.76 0.88
CA GLY A 225 11.82 17.04 -0.51
C GLY A 225 10.74 16.11 -1.08
N GLY A 226 10.56 14.92 -0.50
CA GLY A 226 9.64 13.87 -0.97
C GLY A 226 8.27 13.87 -0.30
N LEU A 227 7.79 12.66 0.02
CA LEU A 227 6.51 12.42 0.64
C LEU A 227 6.67 12.29 2.17
N LYS A 228 5.74 12.92 2.89
CA LYS A 228 5.53 12.73 4.33
C LYS A 228 4.21 11.97 4.53
N VAL A 229 4.25 10.88 5.27
CA VAL A 229 3.06 10.14 5.70
C VAL A 229 3.01 10.16 7.22
N SER A 230 1.92 10.66 7.78
CA SER A 230 1.67 10.69 9.24
C SER A 230 0.57 9.70 9.58
N ILE A 231 0.79 8.86 10.58
CA ILE A 231 -0.13 7.82 11.06
C ILE A 231 -0.37 8.07 12.54
N THR A 232 -1.63 8.28 12.93
CA THR A 232 -2.02 8.44 14.34
C THR A 232 -2.73 7.17 14.81
N PHE A 233 -2.13 6.52 15.80
CA PHE A 233 -2.64 5.30 16.44
C PHE A 233 -3.67 5.59 17.54
#